data_039672a7b35fed0c0cfd8dfebd3f85ee
#
_entry.id   039672a7b35fed0c0cfd8dfebd3f85ee
#
_cell.length_a   1.000
_cell.length_b   1.000
_cell.length_c   1.000
_cell.angle_alpha   90.00
_cell.angle_beta   90.00
_cell.angle_gamma   90.00
#
_symmetry.space_group_name_H-M   'P 1'
#
loop_
_entity.id
_entity.type
_entity.pdbx_description
1 polymer ?
#
loop_
_entity_poly.entity_id
_entity_poly.type
_entity_poly.pdbx_seq_one_letter_code
_entity_poly.pdbx_strand_id
1 'polypeptide(L)'
;MFETNVILKRFDNPDELRTFDKGTFELLEIGGMTIGRVTYQPGWRWSEDVGAALGELHCPVEHKGMVVSGCATAAMANGEIVEIHRGDVSYVPQSPHDSWVVGDEPYVSLHFLGAASYARK
;
A
#
# COMPACT_ATOMS: atom_id res chain seq x y z
N MET A 1 11.97 31.09 1.28
CA MET A 1 13.32 30.55 1.00
C MET A 1 13.16 29.23 0.23
N PHE A 2 13.96 29.07 -0.80
CA PHE A 2 13.93 27.84 -1.59
C PHE A 2 14.93 26.83 -1.03
N GLU A 3 14.50 25.56 -1.00
CA GLU A 3 15.39 24.44 -0.76
C GLU A 3 16.29 24.28 -1.99
N THR A 4 17.61 24.29 -1.79
CA THR A 4 18.55 24.19 -2.91
C THR A 4 19.24 22.83 -2.98
N ASN A 5 19.04 21.98 -1.97
CA ASN A 5 19.67 20.67 -1.92
C ASN A 5 18.77 19.61 -2.53
N VAL A 6 19.39 18.73 -3.33
CA VAL A 6 18.74 17.50 -3.75
C VAL A 6 18.72 16.53 -2.57
N ILE A 7 17.58 15.93 -2.31
CA ILE A 7 17.41 14.97 -1.22
C ILE A 7 17.24 13.59 -1.85
N LEU A 8 18.05 12.63 -1.40
CA LEU A 8 17.95 11.24 -1.83
C LEU A 8 17.69 10.36 -0.63
N LYS A 9 16.71 9.48 -0.76
CA LYS A 9 16.38 8.46 0.24
C LYS A 9 16.16 7.12 -0.45
N ARG A 10 16.18 6.04 0.31
CA ARG A 10 15.98 4.69 -0.20
C ARG A 10 15.00 3.96 0.69
N PHE A 11 14.10 3.18 0.10
CA PHE A 11 13.18 2.33 0.87
C PHE A 11 13.91 1.27 1.69
N ASP A 12 15.13 0.92 1.30
CA ASP A 12 15.94 -0.05 2.05
C ASP A 12 16.41 0.49 3.39
N ASN A 13 16.31 1.81 3.59
CA ASN A 13 16.60 2.49 4.85
C ASN A 13 15.44 3.43 5.18
N PRO A 14 14.27 2.89 5.52
CA PRO A 14 13.05 3.68 5.66
C PRO A 14 13.06 4.56 6.92
N ASP A 15 12.30 5.65 6.86
CA ASP A 15 12.05 6.49 8.04
C ASP A 15 11.13 5.77 9.02
N GLU A 16 10.23 4.93 8.51
CA GLU A 16 9.33 4.12 9.32
C GLU A 16 9.11 2.78 8.62
N LEU A 17 9.05 1.70 9.40
CA LEU A 17 8.71 0.38 8.89
C LEU A 17 7.49 -0.13 9.64
N ARG A 18 6.47 -0.56 8.90
CA ARG A 18 5.29 -1.23 9.44
C ARG A 18 5.29 -2.65 8.94
N THR A 19 5.09 -3.60 9.84
CA THR A 19 5.03 -5.02 9.50
C THR A 19 3.69 -5.60 9.89
N PHE A 20 3.24 -6.57 9.10
CA PHE A 20 2.01 -7.31 9.34
C PHE A 20 2.18 -8.70 8.73
N ASP A 21 1.23 -9.59 8.99
CA ASP A 21 1.31 -10.94 8.42
C ASP A 21 1.42 -10.87 6.90
N LYS A 22 2.41 -11.57 6.34
CA LYS A 22 2.68 -11.68 4.91
C LYS A 22 2.97 -10.35 4.22
N GLY A 23 3.47 -9.36 4.96
CA GLY A 23 3.80 -8.09 4.31
C GLY A 23 4.57 -7.09 5.14
N THR A 24 5.10 -6.09 4.41
CA THR A 24 5.83 -4.97 5.00
C THR A 24 5.43 -3.69 4.29
N PHE A 25 5.53 -2.58 5.00
CA PHE A 25 5.30 -1.25 4.45
C PHE A 25 6.42 -0.32 4.92
N GLU A 26 7.24 0.11 3.97
CA GLU A 26 8.36 1.01 4.22
C GLU A 26 7.94 2.42 3.84
N LEU A 27 8.15 3.38 4.73
CA LEU A 27 7.73 4.76 4.54
C LEU A 27 8.91 5.70 4.51
N LEU A 28 8.85 6.67 3.61
CA LEU A 28 9.82 7.75 3.49
C LEU A 28 9.08 9.08 3.60
N GLU A 29 9.66 9.98 4.40
CA GLU A 29 9.25 11.39 4.42
C GLU A 29 10.25 12.16 3.54
N ILE A 30 9.79 12.69 2.44
CA ILE A 30 10.66 13.36 1.48
C ILE A 30 9.93 14.53 0.81
N GLY A 31 10.54 15.70 0.83
CA GLY A 31 9.98 16.88 0.17
C GLY A 31 8.59 17.27 0.67
N GLY A 32 8.29 17.03 1.96
CA GLY A 32 6.98 17.32 2.54
C GLY A 32 5.91 16.28 2.21
N MET A 33 6.29 15.12 1.69
CA MET A 33 5.37 14.08 1.28
C MET A 33 5.75 12.74 1.91
N THR A 34 4.75 11.96 2.31
CA THR A 34 4.97 10.59 2.76
C THR A 34 4.77 9.65 1.57
N ILE A 35 5.80 8.88 1.23
CA ILE A 35 5.75 7.90 0.16
C ILE A 35 5.99 6.53 0.76
N GLY A 36 5.19 5.54 0.38
CA GLY A 36 5.33 4.18 0.88
C GLY A 36 5.62 3.16 -0.20
N ARG A 37 6.36 2.11 0.16
CA ARG A 37 6.51 0.91 -0.67
C ARG A 37 5.95 -0.26 0.12
N VAL A 38 4.88 -0.86 -0.40
CA VAL A 38 4.30 -2.05 0.21
C VAL A 38 4.80 -3.29 -0.52
N THR A 39 5.04 -4.37 0.24
CA THR A 39 5.32 -5.69 -0.30
C THR A 39 4.39 -6.68 0.37
N TYR A 40 3.55 -7.35 -0.43
CA TYR A 40 2.65 -8.40 0.05
C TYR A 40 3.10 -9.74 -0.52
N GLN A 41 3.20 -10.74 0.34
CA GLN A 41 3.52 -12.10 -0.09
C GLN A 41 2.27 -12.79 -0.67
N PRO A 42 2.46 -13.84 -1.50
CA PRO A 42 1.33 -14.66 -1.94
C PRO A 42 0.49 -15.15 -0.74
N GLY A 43 -0.83 -15.09 -0.89
CA GLY A 43 -1.76 -15.45 0.18
C GLY A 43 -2.17 -14.29 1.07
N TRP A 44 -1.55 -13.13 0.93
CA TRP A 44 -1.94 -11.95 1.70
C TRP A 44 -3.36 -11.50 1.34
N ARG A 45 -4.13 -11.16 2.38
CA ARG A 45 -5.46 -10.55 2.25
C ARG A 45 -5.60 -9.48 3.33
N TRP A 46 -6.00 -8.28 2.93
CA TRP A 46 -6.06 -7.15 3.87
C TRP A 46 -6.92 -7.44 5.10
N SER A 47 -8.12 -7.99 4.90
CA SER A 47 -9.04 -8.24 6.01
C SER A 47 -8.50 -9.23 7.03
N GLU A 48 -7.62 -10.15 6.62
CA GLU A 48 -7.02 -11.16 7.50
C GLU A 48 -5.68 -10.69 8.09
N ASP A 49 -4.83 -10.11 7.25
CA ASP A 49 -3.42 -9.87 7.60
C ASP A 49 -3.15 -8.45 8.13
N VAL A 50 -4.04 -7.52 7.89
CA VAL A 50 -3.96 -6.14 8.40
C VAL A 50 -5.18 -5.81 9.24
N GLY A 51 -6.36 -5.94 8.66
CA GLY A 51 -7.61 -5.53 9.29
C GLY A 51 -7.93 -6.28 10.57
N ALA A 52 -7.60 -7.57 10.65
CA ALA A 52 -7.86 -8.36 11.85
C ALA A 52 -7.17 -7.77 13.09
N ALA A 53 -5.93 -7.31 12.92
CA ALA A 53 -5.17 -6.67 14.01
C ALA A 53 -5.75 -5.30 14.40
N LEU A 54 -6.49 -4.66 13.51
CA LEU A 54 -7.13 -3.37 13.73
C LEU A 54 -8.61 -3.51 14.11
N GLY A 55 -9.16 -4.73 14.07
CA GLY A 55 -10.59 -4.97 14.31
C GLY A 55 -11.47 -4.52 13.14
N GLU A 56 -10.93 -4.48 11.91
CA GLU A 56 -11.62 -3.98 10.73
C GLU A 56 -11.75 -5.05 9.65
N LEU A 57 -12.87 -5.06 8.93
CA LEU A 57 -13.11 -5.96 7.80
C LEU A 57 -12.73 -5.32 6.47
N HIS A 58 -12.69 -3.98 6.40
CA HIS A 58 -12.41 -3.24 5.18
C HIS A 58 -11.42 -2.13 5.46
N CYS A 59 -10.56 -1.85 4.49
CA CYS A 59 -9.66 -0.71 4.54
C CYS A 59 -10.43 0.57 4.21
N PRO A 60 -10.41 1.59 5.08
CA PRO A 60 -11.09 2.85 4.81
C PRO A 60 -10.17 3.92 4.22
N VAL A 61 -8.95 3.56 3.87
CA VAL A 61 -7.94 4.52 3.44
C VAL A 61 -8.02 4.73 1.93
N GLU A 62 -8.00 6.00 1.52
CA GLU A 62 -7.86 6.37 0.12
C GLU A 62 -6.42 6.11 -0.34
N HIS A 63 -6.27 5.49 -1.51
CA HIS A 63 -4.95 5.14 -2.05
C HIS A 63 -4.74 5.71 -3.44
N LYS A 64 -3.53 6.19 -3.70
CA LYS A 64 -3.07 6.52 -5.04
C LYS A 64 -1.66 6.00 -5.17
N GLY A 65 -1.40 5.18 -6.18
CA GLY A 65 -0.10 4.55 -6.28
C GLY A 65 0.15 3.90 -7.63
N MET A 66 1.28 3.20 -7.70
CA MET A 66 1.71 2.51 -8.91
C MET A 66 2.22 1.12 -8.55
N VAL A 67 1.79 0.12 -9.30
CA VAL A 67 2.25 -1.26 -9.11
C VAL A 67 3.61 -1.45 -9.78
N VAL A 68 4.57 -1.94 -9.02
CA VAL A 68 5.93 -2.22 -9.50
C VAL A 68 6.06 -3.67 -9.96
N SER A 69 5.47 -4.62 -9.22
CA SER A 69 5.48 -6.04 -9.58
C SER A 69 4.30 -6.77 -8.95
N GLY A 70 3.95 -7.90 -9.56
CA GLY A 70 2.87 -8.73 -9.07
C GLY A 70 1.49 -8.24 -9.46
N CYS A 71 0.46 -8.85 -8.85
CA CYS A 71 -0.94 -8.53 -9.10
C CYS A 71 -1.72 -8.62 -7.80
N ALA A 72 -2.64 -7.69 -7.60
CA ALA A 72 -3.56 -7.72 -6.48
C ALA A 72 -4.94 -7.27 -6.95
N THR A 73 -5.93 -7.45 -6.08
CA THR A 73 -7.29 -6.96 -6.33
C THR A 73 -7.61 -5.82 -5.40
N ALA A 74 -8.56 -4.99 -5.82
CA ALA A 74 -9.31 -4.11 -4.94
C ALA A 74 -10.76 -4.57 -5.01
N ALA A 75 -11.30 -5.03 -3.89
CA ALA A 75 -12.67 -5.53 -3.79
C ALA A 75 -13.49 -4.53 -2.98
N MET A 76 -14.30 -3.75 -3.68
CA MET A 76 -15.11 -2.70 -3.05
C MET A 76 -16.29 -3.31 -2.31
N ALA A 77 -16.74 -2.65 -1.25
CA ALA A 77 -17.89 -3.11 -0.46
C ALA A 77 -19.18 -3.21 -1.27
N ASN A 78 -19.28 -2.48 -2.39
CA ASN A 78 -20.43 -2.54 -3.29
C ASN A 78 -20.42 -3.75 -4.23
N GLY A 79 -19.37 -4.61 -4.15
CA GLY A 79 -19.26 -5.82 -4.98
C GLY A 79 -18.37 -5.67 -6.21
N GLU A 80 -17.90 -4.46 -6.52
CA GLU A 80 -16.95 -4.27 -7.62
C GLU A 80 -15.59 -4.85 -7.28
N ILE A 81 -15.02 -5.64 -8.18
CA ILE A 81 -13.70 -6.24 -8.02
C ILE A 81 -12.84 -5.86 -9.22
N VAL A 82 -11.68 -5.26 -8.95
CA VAL A 82 -10.74 -4.80 -9.98
C VAL A 82 -9.38 -5.43 -9.72
N GLU A 83 -8.77 -6.01 -10.75
CA GLU A 83 -7.38 -6.47 -10.68
C GLU A 83 -6.45 -5.34 -11.05
N ILE A 84 -5.36 -5.23 -10.29
CA ILE A 84 -4.34 -4.20 -10.46
C ILE A 84 -3.02 -4.90 -10.75
N HIS A 85 -2.41 -4.58 -11.90
CA HIS A 85 -1.24 -5.29 -12.42
C HIS A 85 -0.02 -4.37 -12.49
N ARG A 86 1.14 -4.99 -12.62
CA ARG A 86 2.41 -4.27 -12.83
C ARG A 86 2.26 -3.21 -13.91
N GLY A 87 2.68 -2.00 -13.61
CA GLY A 87 2.61 -0.85 -14.50
C GLY A 87 1.33 -0.03 -14.37
N ASP A 88 0.32 -0.55 -13.68
CA ASP A 88 -0.91 0.22 -13.44
C ASP A 88 -0.66 1.35 -12.43
N VAL A 89 -1.19 2.52 -12.74
CA VAL A 89 -1.35 3.61 -11.77
C VAL A 89 -2.80 3.56 -11.33
N SER A 90 -3.02 3.42 -10.03
CA SER A 90 -4.36 3.20 -9.50
C SER A 90 -4.78 4.29 -8.53
N TYR A 91 -6.07 4.52 -8.49
CA TYR A 91 -6.72 5.31 -7.47
C TYR A 91 -7.83 4.47 -6.84
N VAL A 92 -7.75 4.27 -5.53
CA VAL A 92 -8.79 3.58 -4.76
C VAL A 92 -9.41 4.62 -3.84
N PRO A 93 -10.71 4.89 -4.00
CA PRO A 93 -11.37 5.91 -3.17
C PRO A 93 -11.49 5.49 -1.72
N GLN A 94 -11.89 6.42 -0.87
CA GLN A 94 -12.04 6.20 0.57
C GLN A 94 -13.17 5.22 0.92
N SER A 95 -13.89 4.71 -0.06
CA SER A 95 -14.94 3.71 0.16
C SER A 95 -14.34 2.42 0.74
N PRO A 96 -15.04 1.75 1.66
CA PRO A 96 -14.53 0.52 2.25
C PRO A 96 -14.22 -0.54 1.20
N HIS A 97 -13.07 -1.19 1.32
CA HIS A 97 -12.62 -2.22 0.38
C HIS A 97 -11.73 -3.24 1.06
N ASP A 98 -11.66 -4.42 0.46
CA ASP A 98 -10.67 -5.45 0.79
C ASP A 98 -9.70 -5.57 -0.38
N SER A 99 -8.62 -6.29 -0.18
CA SER A 99 -7.59 -6.49 -1.19
C SER A 99 -6.88 -7.82 -0.92
N TRP A 100 -6.44 -8.50 -1.97
CA TRP A 100 -5.63 -9.72 -1.84
C TRP A 100 -4.70 -9.88 -3.02
N VAL A 101 -3.60 -10.60 -2.77
CA VAL A 101 -2.61 -10.91 -3.80
C VAL A 101 -3.15 -12.03 -4.70
N VAL A 102 -2.98 -11.84 -6.00
CA VAL A 102 -3.34 -12.84 -7.02
C VAL A 102 -2.06 -13.50 -7.53
N GLY A 103 -2.03 -14.82 -7.52
CA GLY A 103 -0.91 -15.60 -8.05
C GLY A 103 0.17 -15.89 -7.03
N ASP A 104 1.33 -16.33 -7.52
CA ASP A 104 2.43 -16.86 -6.73
C ASP A 104 3.59 -15.90 -6.56
N GLU A 105 3.48 -14.70 -7.10
CA GLU A 105 4.52 -13.68 -7.07
C GLU A 105 4.21 -12.63 -6.00
N PRO A 106 5.21 -12.14 -5.26
CA PRO A 106 4.98 -11.03 -4.35
C PRO A 106 4.48 -9.80 -5.10
N TYR A 107 3.57 -9.06 -4.45
CA TYR A 107 3.03 -7.82 -4.97
C TYR A 107 3.80 -6.65 -4.34
N VAL A 108 4.31 -5.75 -5.18
CA VAL A 108 5.02 -4.55 -4.73
C VAL A 108 4.39 -3.33 -5.37
N SER A 109 4.03 -2.35 -4.58
CA SER A 109 3.49 -1.10 -5.09
C SER A 109 4.03 0.11 -4.31
N LEU A 110 4.06 1.25 -5.01
CA LEU A 110 4.41 2.54 -4.41
C LEU A 110 3.12 3.30 -4.12
N HIS A 111 3.05 3.93 -2.96
CA HIS A 111 1.90 4.71 -2.51
C HIS A 111 2.29 6.17 -2.35
N PHE A 112 1.59 7.05 -3.05
CA PHE A 112 1.80 8.49 -3.00
C PHE A 112 0.72 9.20 -2.19
N LEU A 113 -0.45 8.58 -2.01
CA LEU A 113 -1.55 9.07 -1.20
C LEU A 113 -2.02 7.95 -0.30
N GLY A 114 -2.31 8.25 0.95
CA GLY A 114 -2.77 7.28 1.94
C GLY A 114 -1.64 6.57 2.69
N ALA A 115 -0.38 6.75 2.27
CA ALA A 115 0.75 6.05 2.88
C ALA A 115 0.86 6.31 4.38
N ALA A 116 0.68 7.57 4.80
CA ALA A 116 0.82 7.93 6.21
C ALA A 116 -0.19 7.20 7.12
N SER A 117 -1.37 6.88 6.61
CA SER A 117 -2.46 6.26 7.38
C SER A 117 -2.57 4.76 7.21
N TYR A 118 -1.99 4.20 6.16
CA TYR A 118 -2.17 2.79 5.79
C TYR A 118 -1.48 1.87 6.79
N ALA A 119 -2.18 0.81 7.20
CA ALA A 119 -1.69 -0.21 8.13
C ALA A 119 -1.14 0.39 9.44
N ARG A 120 -1.61 1.56 9.81
CA ARG A 120 -1.20 2.23 11.04
C ARG A 120 -1.98 1.66 12.22
N LYS A 121 -1.23 1.21 13.18
CA LYS A 121 -1.79 0.67 14.42
C LYS A 121 -2.01 1.75 15.46
#